data_6f603e5ea474a0219790ace3e6ed6e75
#
_entry.id   6f603e5ea474a0219790ace3e6ed6e75
#
_cell.length_a   1.000
_cell.length_b   1.000
_cell.length_c   1.000
_cell.angle_alpha   90.00
_cell.angle_beta   90.00
_cell.angle_gamma   90.00
#
_symmetry.space_group_name_H-M   'P 1'
#
loop_
_entity.id
_entity.type
_entity.pdbx_description
1 polymer ?
#
loop_
_entity_poly.entity_id
_entity_poly.type
_entity_poly.pdbx_seq_one_letter_code
_entity_poly.pdbx_strand_id
1 'polypeptide(L)'
;MAETTTAGAKARLYDAFAASGKALASGKRLELLDLLAQGERTVDALAKAAGLNLTTASAHLQTLKQAGFVATRREGVRIHYRLAGDDVAQLFALLRKVAEAHQAAVPAARDAYLGSDDALEVTRDQLYARVEAGHVVVLDVRPVEEYLAGHIPGAVSIPVQELAGRINELPEDAEVVVYCRGEYCVLAYDAVRLLTDRGRRAIRLNDGMLEWRLAEMPVHTGELA
;
A
#
# COMPACT_ATOMS: atom_id res chain seq x y z
N MET A 1 23.23 -44.58 9.00
CA MET A 1 23.50 -43.38 9.82
C MET A 1 23.45 -42.08 9.02
N ALA A 2 23.82 -42.03 7.72
CA ALA A 2 23.75 -40.81 6.87
C ALA A 2 22.32 -40.34 6.56
N GLU A 3 21.35 -41.24 6.31
CA GLU A 3 19.94 -40.88 6.02
C GLU A 3 19.24 -40.20 7.18
N THR A 4 19.49 -40.62 8.42
CA THR A 4 18.89 -40.00 9.62
C THR A 4 19.39 -38.53 9.81
N THR A 5 20.62 -38.26 9.40
CA THR A 5 21.22 -36.92 9.47
C THR A 5 20.62 -36.00 8.42
N THR A 6 20.36 -36.50 7.21
CA THR A 6 19.74 -35.75 6.09
C THR A 6 18.28 -35.43 6.37
N ALA A 7 17.50 -36.38 6.92
CA ALA A 7 16.10 -36.15 7.31
C ALA A 7 15.97 -35.06 8.39
N GLY A 8 16.84 -35.10 9.41
CA GLY A 8 16.88 -34.07 10.46
C GLY A 8 17.32 -32.69 9.94
N ALA A 9 18.20 -32.63 8.96
CA ALA A 9 18.60 -31.39 8.29
C ALA A 9 17.46 -30.79 7.45
N LYS A 10 16.73 -31.63 6.72
CA LYS A 10 15.55 -31.23 5.95
C LYS A 10 14.46 -30.65 6.86
N ALA A 11 14.16 -31.31 7.98
CA ALA A 11 13.17 -30.81 8.93
C ALA A 11 13.53 -29.42 9.44
N ARG A 12 14.78 -29.21 9.88
CA ARG A 12 15.25 -27.89 10.33
C ARG A 12 15.14 -26.80 9.25
N LEU A 13 15.41 -27.13 7.98
CA LEU A 13 15.27 -26.20 6.87
C LEU A 13 13.80 -25.76 6.69
N TYR A 14 12.87 -26.72 6.70
CA TYR A 14 11.45 -26.41 6.58
C TYR A 14 10.90 -25.66 7.80
N ASP A 15 11.39 -25.94 9.00
CA ASP A 15 11.07 -25.19 10.21
C ASP A 15 11.53 -23.72 10.11
N ALA A 16 12.69 -23.48 9.51
CA ALA A 16 13.18 -22.12 9.24
C ALA A 16 12.28 -21.38 8.24
N PHE A 17 11.82 -22.03 7.15
CA PHE A 17 10.84 -21.44 6.26
C PHE A 17 9.50 -21.19 6.95
N ALA A 18 9.03 -22.11 7.78
CA ALA A 18 7.80 -21.96 8.54
C ALA A 18 7.84 -20.78 9.51
N ALA A 19 9.01 -20.44 10.06
CA ALA A 19 9.18 -19.26 10.91
C ALA A 19 8.82 -17.96 10.18
N SER A 20 9.19 -17.83 8.90
CA SER A 20 8.77 -16.69 8.06
C SER A 20 7.26 -16.65 7.88
N GLY A 21 6.61 -17.79 7.58
CA GLY A 21 5.14 -17.87 7.50
C GLY A 21 4.44 -17.47 8.80
N LYS A 22 4.97 -17.90 9.95
CA LYS A 22 4.44 -17.50 11.27
C LYS A 22 4.55 -16.00 11.51
N ALA A 23 5.59 -15.35 11.02
CA ALA A 23 5.73 -13.91 11.15
C ALA A 23 4.69 -13.15 10.32
N LEU A 24 4.17 -13.70 9.23
CA LEU A 24 3.09 -13.11 8.42
C LEU A 24 1.68 -13.45 8.96
N ALA A 25 1.52 -14.45 9.81
CA ALA A 25 0.23 -14.92 10.32
C ALA A 25 -0.42 -13.95 11.35
N SER A 26 -0.65 -12.68 10.94
CA SER A 26 -1.34 -11.66 11.74
C SER A 26 -1.79 -10.53 10.85
N GLY A 27 -3.10 -10.21 10.86
CA GLY A 27 -3.65 -9.10 10.08
C GLY A 27 -2.95 -7.77 10.37
N LYS A 28 -2.63 -7.48 11.64
CA LYS A 28 -1.92 -6.24 12.00
C LYS A 28 -0.47 -6.19 11.48
N ARG A 29 0.22 -7.33 11.36
CA ARG A 29 1.54 -7.34 10.73
C ARG A 29 1.46 -7.14 9.22
N LEU A 30 0.44 -7.71 8.57
CA LEU A 30 0.19 -7.44 7.14
C LEU A 30 -0.16 -5.98 6.88
N GLU A 31 -0.98 -5.36 7.74
CA GLU A 31 -1.30 -3.92 7.67
C GLU A 31 -0.03 -3.05 7.85
N LEU A 32 0.86 -3.42 8.76
CA LEU A 32 2.14 -2.72 8.93
C LEU A 32 3.05 -2.87 7.69
N LEU A 33 3.06 -4.02 7.02
CA LEU A 33 3.78 -4.20 5.76
C LEU A 33 3.18 -3.34 4.64
N ASP A 34 1.86 -3.24 4.55
CA ASP A 34 1.17 -2.36 3.59
C ASP A 34 1.58 -0.89 3.77
N LEU A 35 1.59 -0.41 5.02
CA LEU A 35 2.05 0.94 5.35
C LEU A 35 3.52 1.17 4.99
N LEU A 36 4.38 0.19 5.25
CA LEU A 36 5.81 0.26 4.95
C LEU A 36 6.11 0.13 3.45
N ALA A 37 5.23 -0.47 2.67
CA ALA A 37 5.32 -0.48 1.21
C ALA A 37 5.16 0.92 0.60
N GLN A 38 4.55 1.86 1.33
CA GLN A 38 4.42 3.25 0.90
C GLN A 38 5.66 4.10 1.19
N GLY A 39 6.49 3.70 2.14
CA GLY A 39 7.71 4.41 2.51
C GLY A 39 8.17 4.13 3.93
N GLU A 40 9.36 4.62 4.24
CA GLU A 40 9.97 4.50 5.57
C GLU A 40 9.20 5.32 6.61
N ARG A 41 8.96 4.75 7.81
CA ARG A 41 8.21 5.39 8.89
C ARG A 41 8.78 5.07 10.28
N THR A 42 8.53 5.98 11.22
CA THR A 42 8.80 5.73 12.65
C THR A 42 7.76 4.77 13.25
N VAL A 43 8.11 4.13 14.37
CA VAL A 43 7.16 3.26 15.10
C VAL A 43 5.91 4.02 15.57
N ASP A 44 6.06 5.29 15.97
CA ASP A 44 4.92 6.13 16.39
C ASP A 44 3.95 6.38 15.23
N ALA A 45 4.49 6.72 14.05
CA ALA A 45 3.69 6.93 12.85
C ALA A 45 2.96 5.65 12.42
N LEU A 46 3.65 4.50 12.48
CA LEU A 46 3.05 3.19 12.18
C LEU A 46 1.98 2.80 13.20
N ALA A 47 2.23 3.03 14.49
CA ALA A 47 1.25 2.76 15.54
C ALA A 47 -0.03 3.57 15.33
N LYS A 48 0.11 4.88 15.07
CA LYS A 48 -1.02 5.78 14.77
C LYS A 48 -1.79 5.34 13.53
N ALA A 49 -1.09 5.05 12.44
CA ALA A 49 -1.70 4.67 11.17
C ALA A 49 -2.44 3.32 11.23
N ALA A 50 -1.92 2.35 12.01
CA ALA A 50 -2.53 1.02 12.19
C ALA A 50 -3.54 0.95 13.35
N GLY A 51 -3.82 2.06 14.04
CA GLY A 51 -4.70 2.09 15.21
C GLY A 51 -4.21 1.22 16.36
N LEU A 52 -2.89 1.17 16.58
CA LEU A 52 -2.24 0.38 17.63
C LEU A 52 -1.66 1.29 18.72
N ASN A 53 -1.55 0.77 19.94
CA ASN A 53 -0.65 1.40 20.91
C ASN A 53 0.82 1.13 20.55
N LEU A 54 1.72 2.00 21.04
CA LEU A 54 3.14 1.97 20.68
C LEU A 54 3.81 0.64 21.03
N THR A 55 3.49 0.06 22.19
CA THR A 55 4.06 -1.20 22.67
C THR A 55 3.68 -2.36 21.73
N THR A 56 2.42 -2.44 21.33
CA THR A 56 1.92 -3.48 20.43
C THR A 56 2.51 -3.33 19.03
N ALA A 57 2.56 -2.10 18.50
CA ALA A 57 3.19 -1.84 17.20
C ALA A 57 4.67 -2.22 17.22
N SER A 58 5.40 -1.85 18.29
CA SER A 58 6.81 -2.23 18.47
C SER A 58 6.99 -3.74 18.50
N ALA A 59 6.14 -4.48 19.23
CA ALA A 59 6.22 -5.95 19.29
C ALA A 59 6.00 -6.60 17.92
N HIS A 60 5.01 -6.13 17.15
CA HIS A 60 4.77 -6.61 15.79
C HIS A 60 5.95 -6.31 14.85
N LEU A 61 6.49 -5.10 14.91
CA LEU A 61 7.65 -4.70 14.11
C LEU A 61 8.91 -5.49 14.47
N GLN A 62 9.13 -5.81 15.75
CA GLN A 62 10.23 -6.67 16.16
C GLN A 62 10.07 -8.10 15.62
N THR A 63 8.85 -8.65 15.62
CA THR A 63 8.57 -9.96 15.00
C THR A 63 8.89 -9.94 13.51
N LEU A 64 8.45 -8.92 12.78
CA LEU A 64 8.77 -8.75 11.36
C LEU A 64 10.27 -8.57 11.11
N LYS A 65 10.96 -7.82 11.97
CA LYS A 65 12.41 -7.60 11.89
C LYS A 65 13.20 -8.89 12.12
N GLN A 66 12.84 -9.68 13.13
CA GLN A 66 13.46 -10.97 13.43
C GLN A 66 13.29 -11.97 12.28
N ALA A 67 12.16 -11.90 11.55
CA ALA A 67 11.90 -12.71 10.37
C ALA A 67 12.53 -12.14 9.09
N GLY A 68 13.21 -10.99 9.14
CA GLY A 68 13.88 -10.39 7.99
C GLY A 68 12.97 -9.61 7.04
N PHE A 69 11.68 -9.36 7.38
CA PHE A 69 10.77 -8.64 6.51
C PHE A 69 10.91 -7.12 6.58
N VAL A 70 11.44 -6.59 7.68
CA VAL A 70 11.67 -5.16 7.82
C VAL A 70 13.09 -4.88 8.28
N ALA A 71 13.64 -3.79 7.78
CA ALA A 71 14.91 -3.21 8.19
C ALA A 71 14.69 -1.94 9.00
N THR A 72 15.70 -1.51 9.74
CA THR A 72 15.63 -0.30 10.54
C THR A 72 16.81 0.60 10.26
N ARG A 73 16.56 1.91 10.25
CA ARG A 73 17.54 2.99 10.26
C ARG A 73 17.34 3.83 11.53
N ARG A 74 18.42 4.20 12.18
CA ARG A 74 18.36 5.08 13.34
C ARG A 74 18.73 6.51 12.95
N GLU A 75 17.92 7.45 13.41
CA GLU A 75 18.16 8.88 13.25
C GLU A 75 17.96 9.58 14.59
N GLY A 76 19.07 9.88 15.25
CA GLY A 76 19.05 10.38 16.63
C GLY A 76 18.37 9.40 17.60
N VAL A 77 17.26 9.83 18.19
CA VAL A 77 16.44 9.01 19.09
C VAL A 77 15.34 8.24 18.36
N ARG A 78 15.09 8.53 17.09
CA ARG A 78 14.02 7.91 16.29
C ARG A 78 14.54 6.65 15.59
N ILE A 79 13.70 5.63 15.54
CA ILE A 79 13.92 4.41 14.76
C ILE A 79 12.91 4.42 13.63
N HIS A 80 13.43 4.41 12.40
CA HIS A 80 12.67 4.30 11.19
C HIS A 80 12.66 2.85 10.72
N TYR A 81 11.50 2.37 10.31
CA TYR A 81 11.30 1.05 9.73
C TYR A 81 10.99 1.18 8.24
N ARG A 82 11.50 0.25 7.45
CA ARG A 82 11.18 0.09 6.02
C ARG A 82 11.08 -1.38 5.68
N LEU A 83 10.50 -1.72 4.55
CA LEU A 83 10.63 -3.08 4.03
C LEU A 83 12.10 -3.43 3.85
N ALA A 84 12.45 -4.70 4.05
CA ALA A 84 13.84 -5.16 3.93
C ALA A 84 14.31 -5.14 2.47
N GLY A 85 13.41 -5.34 1.52
CA GLY A 85 13.66 -5.32 0.08
C GLY A 85 12.37 -5.38 -0.73
N ASP A 86 12.51 -5.24 -2.05
CA ASP A 86 11.37 -5.29 -2.99
C ASP A 86 10.77 -6.71 -3.08
N ASP A 87 11.56 -7.74 -2.79
CA ASP A 87 11.11 -9.12 -2.66
C ASP A 87 10.05 -9.29 -1.54
N VAL A 88 10.14 -8.52 -0.46
CA VAL A 88 9.12 -8.50 0.60
C VAL A 88 7.83 -7.86 0.09
N ALA A 89 7.93 -6.78 -0.67
CA ALA A 89 6.78 -6.14 -1.30
C ALA A 89 6.09 -7.09 -2.29
N GLN A 90 6.88 -7.80 -3.11
CA GLN A 90 6.38 -8.83 -4.04
C GLN A 90 5.69 -9.97 -3.31
N LEU A 91 6.30 -10.50 -2.24
CA LEU A 91 5.70 -11.55 -1.42
C LEU A 91 4.36 -11.10 -0.82
N PHE A 92 4.29 -9.87 -0.29
CA PHE A 92 3.07 -9.31 0.27
C PHE A 92 1.96 -9.17 -0.79
N ALA A 93 2.28 -8.63 -1.95
CA ALA A 93 1.32 -8.53 -3.07
C ALA A 93 0.85 -9.91 -3.54
N LEU A 94 1.77 -10.88 -3.67
CA LEU A 94 1.43 -12.25 -4.05
C LEU A 94 0.55 -12.95 -3.01
N LEU A 95 0.84 -12.76 -1.72
CA LEU A 95 0.02 -13.31 -0.62
C LEU A 95 -1.43 -12.83 -0.73
N ARG A 96 -1.66 -11.53 -0.97
CA ARG A 96 -2.99 -10.94 -1.16
C ARG A 96 -3.69 -11.57 -2.36
N LYS A 97 -3.03 -11.61 -3.51
CA LYS A 97 -3.55 -12.21 -4.75
C LYS A 97 -3.93 -13.68 -4.57
N VAL A 98 -3.10 -14.48 -3.90
CA VAL A 98 -3.39 -15.89 -3.61
C VAL A 98 -4.56 -16.02 -2.65
N ALA A 99 -4.62 -15.19 -1.61
CA ALA A 99 -5.74 -15.21 -0.65
C ALA A 99 -7.06 -14.87 -1.35
N GLU A 100 -7.09 -13.86 -2.20
CA GLU A 100 -8.28 -13.46 -2.95
C GLU A 100 -8.75 -14.56 -3.92
N ALA A 101 -7.81 -15.17 -4.65
CA ALA A 101 -8.15 -16.21 -5.62
C ALA A 101 -8.65 -17.51 -4.99
N HIS A 102 -8.25 -17.83 -3.75
CA HIS A 102 -8.45 -19.16 -3.17
C HIS A 102 -9.20 -19.18 -1.83
N GLN A 103 -9.43 -18.04 -1.18
CA GLN A 103 -10.16 -17.97 0.08
C GLN A 103 -11.52 -17.30 -0.12
N ALA A 104 -12.58 -18.06 -0.11
CA ALA A 104 -13.95 -17.57 -0.35
C ALA A 104 -14.39 -16.42 0.59
N ALA A 105 -13.79 -16.28 1.77
CA ALA A 105 -14.09 -15.20 2.70
C ALA A 105 -13.48 -13.84 2.31
N VAL A 106 -12.43 -13.81 1.47
CA VAL A 106 -11.71 -12.58 1.15
C VAL A 106 -12.54 -11.63 0.29
N PRO A 107 -13.19 -12.04 -0.80
CA PRO A 107 -14.05 -11.16 -1.58
C PRO A 107 -15.17 -10.52 -0.74
N ALA A 108 -15.85 -11.29 0.09
CA ALA A 108 -16.90 -10.76 0.96
C ALA A 108 -16.36 -9.75 2.00
N ALA A 109 -15.19 -10.02 2.57
CA ALA A 109 -14.53 -9.10 3.50
C ALA A 109 -14.07 -7.81 2.79
N ARG A 110 -13.56 -7.92 1.56
CA ARG A 110 -13.22 -6.78 0.70
C ARG A 110 -14.44 -5.90 0.44
N ASP A 111 -15.54 -6.50 -0.03
CA ASP A 111 -16.76 -5.77 -0.37
C ASP A 111 -17.38 -5.11 0.87
N ALA A 112 -17.32 -5.75 2.03
CA ALA A 112 -17.75 -5.17 3.30
C ALA A 112 -16.87 -3.98 3.74
N TYR A 113 -15.57 -4.00 3.40
CA TYR A 113 -14.61 -2.96 3.78
C TYR A 113 -14.62 -1.78 2.80
N LEU A 114 -14.63 -2.04 1.50
CA LEU A 114 -14.55 -1.01 0.45
C LEU A 114 -15.94 -0.47 0.06
N GLY A 115 -16.99 -1.22 0.36
CA GLY A 115 -18.35 -1.00 -0.12
C GLY A 115 -18.55 -1.57 -1.53
N SER A 116 -19.82 -1.70 -1.94
CA SER A 116 -20.15 -1.98 -3.33
C SER A 116 -19.85 -0.72 -4.15
N ASP A 117 -18.92 -0.79 -5.05
CA ASP A 117 -18.52 0.33 -5.88
C ASP A 117 -18.67 -0.04 -7.36
N ASP A 118 -19.58 0.66 -8.04
CA ASP A 118 -19.73 0.64 -9.50
C ASP A 118 -18.82 1.70 -10.16
N ALA A 119 -17.86 2.28 -9.42
CA ALA A 119 -16.96 3.29 -9.95
C ALA A 119 -16.14 2.72 -11.10
N LEU A 120 -16.04 3.49 -12.16
CA LEU A 120 -15.22 3.15 -13.30
C LEU A 120 -13.75 3.06 -12.86
N GLU A 121 -13.07 2.01 -13.32
CA GLU A 121 -11.66 1.79 -13.09
C GLU A 121 -10.86 1.94 -14.37
N VAL A 122 -9.62 2.38 -14.23
CA VAL A 122 -8.64 2.42 -15.33
C VAL A 122 -7.41 1.61 -14.96
N THR A 123 -6.86 0.94 -15.95
CA THR A 123 -5.56 0.27 -15.83
C THR A 123 -4.42 1.28 -15.96
N ARG A 124 -3.20 0.87 -15.59
CA ARG A 124 -1.98 1.69 -15.79
C ARG A 124 -1.80 2.13 -17.24
N ASP A 125 -1.97 1.22 -18.19
CA ASP A 125 -1.81 1.51 -19.62
C ASP A 125 -2.84 2.54 -20.11
N GLN A 126 -4.08 2.42 -19.65
CA GLN A 126 -5.14 3.39 -19.95
C GLN A 126 -4.85 4.75 -19.30
N LEU A 127 -4.31 4.79 -18.07
CA LEU A 127 -3.89 6.02 -17.44
C LEU A 127 -2.80 6.72 -18.25
N TYR A 128 -1.78 5.99 -18.69
CA TYR A 128 -0.71 6.57 -19.53
C TYR A 128 -1.26 7.22 -20.79
N ALA A 129 -2.08 6.50 -21.54
CA ALA A 129 -2.70 7.03 -22.76
C ALA A 129 -3.53 8.30 -22.51
N ARG A 130 -4.22 8.39 -21.38
CA ARG A 130 -5.04 9.55 -21.00
C ARG A 130 -4.20 10.75 -20.55
N VAL A 131 -3.10 10.51 -19.85
CA VAL A 131 -2.14 11.57 -19.44
C VAL A 131 -1.48 12.19 -20.66
N GLU A 132 -1.06 11.37 -21.63
CA GLU A 132 -0.49 11.87 -22.90
C GLU A 132 -1.51 12.70 -23.72
N ALA A 133 -2.79 12.36 -23.66
CA ALA A 133 -3.84 13.12 -24.31
C ALA A 133 -4.17 14.47 -23.63
N GLY A 134 -3.61 14.74 -22.42
CA GLY A 134 -3.69 16.04 -21.75
C GLY A 134 -5.02 16.40 -21.11
N HIS A 135 -5.95 15.47 -20.93
CA HIS A 135 -7.29 15.72 -20.39
C HIS A 135 -7.54 15.12 -18.99
N VAL A 136 -6.49 14.63 -18.34
CA VAL A 136 -6.60 13.88 -17.08
C VAL A 136 -5.74 14.54 -16.01
N VAL A 137 -6.30 14.67 -14.81
CA VAL A 137 -5.55 14.99 -13.58
C VAL A 137 -5.37 13.72 -12.78
N VAL A 138 -4.13 13.36 -12.47
CA VAL A 138 -3.80 12.26 -11.58
C VAL A 138 -3.79 12.79 -10.15
N LEU A 139 -4.62 12.21 -9.27
CA LEU A 139 -4.79 12.67 -7.90
C LEU A 139 -4.30 11.61 -6.90
N ASP A 140 -3.29 11.97 -6.11
CA ASP A 140 -2.83 11.19 -4.95
C ASP A 140 -3.60 11.61 -3.71
N VAL A 141 -4.37 10.69 -3.13
CA VAL A 141 -5.19 10.95 -1.94
C VAL A 141 -4.61 10.38 -0.66
N ARG A 142 -3.36 9.91 -0.71
CA ARG A 142 -2.62 9.42 0.45
C ARG A 142 -2.16 10.58 1.36
N PRO A 143 -1.78 10.30 2.61
CA PRO A 143 -1.07 11.28 3.44
C PRO A 143 0.15 11.87 2.72
N VAL A 144 0.42 13.17 2.96
CA VAL A 144 1.51 13.92 2.28
C VAL A 144 2.87 13.23 2.43
N GLU A 145 3.14 12.63 3.57
CA GLU A 145 4.40 11.90 3.80
C GLU A 145 4.57 10.67 2.91
N GLU A 146 3.48 10.04 2.46
CA GLU A 146 3.51 8.93 1.51
C GLU A 146 3.76 9.44 0.07
N TYR A 147 3.14 10.56 -0.28
CA TYR A 147 3.39 11.23 -1.55
C TYR A 147 4.86 11.63 -1.68
N LEU A 148 5.42 12.28 -0.64
CA LEU A 148 6.82 12.70 -0.62
C LEU A 148 7.80 11.52 -0.68
N ALA A 149 7.43 10.36 -0.10
CA ALA A 149 8.23 9.13 -0.18
C ALA A 149 8.22 8.48 -1.58
N GLY A 150 7.26 8.86 -2.42
CA GLY A 150 7.19 8.46 -3.83
C GLY A 150 5.76 8.49 -4.36
N HIS A 151 5.61 9.08 -5.55
CA HIS A 151 4.31 9.30 -6.21
C HIS A 151 4.43 9.13 -7.73
N ILE A 152 3.28 9.00 -8.40
CA ILE A 152 3.19 8.97 -9.86
C ILE A 152 3.59 10.34 -10.42
N PRO A 153 4.50 10.42 -11.40
CA PRO A 153 4.94 11.68 -11.97
C PRO A 153 3.77 12.57 -12.44
N GLY A 154 3.77 13.83 -12.04
CA GLY A 154 2.72 14.80 -12.38
C GLY A 154 1.43 14.67 -11.57
N ALA A 155 1.39 13.80 -10.56
CA ALA A 155 0.24 13.69 -9.69
C ALA A 155 0.13 14.89 -8.74
N VAL A 156 -1.10 15.38 -8.56
CA VAL A 156 -1.46 16.38 -7.55
C VAL A 156 -1.69 15.68 -6.21
N SER A 157 -1.15 16.22 -5.11
CA SER A 157 -1.32 15.67 -3.77
C SER A 157 -2.39 16.42 -3.01
N ILE A 158 -3.52 15.75 -2.78
CA ILE A 158 -4.58 16.22 -1.88
C ILE A 158 -5.04 15.04 -1.03
N PRO A 159 -4.58 14.93 0.23
CA PRO A 159 -5.06 13.89 1.14
C PRO A 159 -6.59 13.87 1.21
N VAL A 160 -7.18 12.66 1.26
CA VAL A 160 -8.64 12.51 1.19
C VAL A 160 -9.37 13.33 2.26
N GLN A 161 -8.78 13.52 3.44
CA GLN A 161 -9.35 14.33 4.52
C GLN A 161 -9.44 15.82 4.17
N GLU A 162 -8.60 16.31 3.27
CA GLU A 162 -8.55 17.71 2.83
C GLU A 162 -9.33 17.93 1.52
N LEU A 163 -9.65 16.85 0.79
CA LEU A 163 -10.20 16.91 -0.57
C LEU A 163 -11.49 17.73 -0.65
N ALA A 164 -12.38 17.60 0.33
CA ALA A 164 -13.64 18.36 0.35
C ALA A 164 -13.45 19.88 0.36
N GLY A 165 -12.38 20.37 1.03
CA GLY A 165 -12.04 21.79 1.11
C GLY A 165 -11.17 22.30 -0.04
N ARG A 166 -10.50 21.38 -0.75
CA ARG A 166 -9.51 21.70 -1.79
C ARG A 166 -9.95 21.29 -3.20
N ILE A 167 -11.19 20.86 -3.36
CA ILE A 167 -11.73 20.37 -4.64
C ILE A 167 -11.58 21.42 -5.77
N ASN A 168 -11.64 22.71 -5.44
CA ASN A 168 -11.50 23.81 -6.39
C ASN A 168 -10.06 24.00 -6.90
N GLU A 169 -9.07 23.31 -6.34
CA GLU A 169 -7.71 23.27 -6.89
C GLU A 169 -7.63 22.37 -8.12
N LEU A 170 -8.61 21.48 -8.31
CA LEU A 170 -8.71 20.61 -9.48
C LEU A 170 -9.49 21.34 -10.60
N PRO A 171 -9.03 21.33 -11.87
CA PRO A 171 -9.73 21.92 -13.00
C PRO A 171 -11.15 21.35 -13.12
N GLU A 172 -12.15 22.20 -13.36
CA GLU A 172 -13.58 21.79 -13.35
C GLU A 172 -13.92 20.76 -14.42
N ASP A 173 -13.37 20.91 -15.61
CA ASP A 173 -13.67 20.07 -16.77
C ASP A 173 -12.77 18.84 -16.90
N ALA A 174 -11.75 18.69 -16.04
CA ALA A 174 -10.83 17.56 -16.10
C ALA A 174 -11.47 16.26 -15.59
N GLU A 175 -11.12 15.16 -16.21
CA GLU A 175 -11.33 13.84 -15.63
C GLU A 175 -10.24 13.59 -14.55
N VAL A 176 -10.65 13.22 -13.35
CA VAL A 176 -9.74 12.98 -12.23
C VAL A 176 -9.52 11.49 -12.05
N VAL A 177 -8.29 11.03 -12.26
CA VAL A 177 -7.90 9.65 -11.94
C VAL A 177 -7.30 9.62 -10.54
N VAL A 178 -8.03 9.00 -9.63
CA VAL A 178 -7.65 8.90 -8.21
C VAL A 178 -6.85 7.63 -7.98
N TYR A 179 -5.75 7.73 -7.25
CA TYR A 179 -5.01 6.56 -6.78
C TYR A 179 -4.62 6.66 -5.30
N CYS A 180 -4.27 5.51 -4.74
CA CYS A 180 -3.95 5.33 -3.32
C CYS A 180 -2.78 4.35 -3.14
N ARG A 181 -2.71 3.67 -2.00
CA ARG A 181 -1.66 2.69 -1.65
C ARG A 181 -1.69 1.45 -2.52
N GLY A 182 -2.88 0.97 -2.88
CA GLY A 182 -3.11 -0.26 -3.63
C GLY A 182 -4.59 -0.54 -3.77
N GLU A 183 -4.91 -1.65 -4.39
CA GLU A 183 -6.25 -2.10 -4.72
C GLU A 183 -7.24 -2.11 -3.53
N TYR A 184 -6.76 -2.41 -2.33
CA TYR A 184 -7.60 -2.50 -1.11
C TYR A 184 -7.56 -1.23 -0.24
N CYS A 185 -7.24 -0.09 -0.83
CA CYS A 185 -7.15 1.16 -0.08
C CYS A 185 -8.45 1.97 -0.17
N VAL A 186 -9.20 2.06 0.92
CA VAL A 186 -10.48 2.78 1.00
C VAL A 186 -10.38 4.26 0.61
N LEU A 187 -9.21 4.90 0.78
CA LEU A 187 -9.06 6.34 0.52
C LEU A 187 -9.39 6.74 -0.91
N ALA A 188 -9.07 5.89 -1.91
CA ALA A 188 -9.40 6.16 -3.31
C ALA A 188 -10.91 6.01 -3.56
N TYR A 189 -11.55 5.03 -2.93
CA TYR A 189 -13.01 4.85 -3.01
C TYR A 189 -13.75 6.04 -2.42
N ASP A 190 -13.36 6.49 -1.22
CA ASP A 190 -13.96 7.66 -0.58
C ASP A 190 -13.75 8.94 -1.39
N ALA A 191 -12.58 9.10 -1.99
CA ALA A 191 -12.27 10.26 -2.82
C ALA A 191 -13.11 10.27 -4.11
N VAL A 192 -13.25 9.14 -4.80
CA VAL A 192 -14.08 9.04 -6.02
C VAL A 192 -15.54 9.35 -5.69
N ARG A 193 -16.10 8.78 -4.62
CA ARG A 193 -17.46 9.09 -4.16
C ARG A 193 -17.63 10.58 -3.90
N LEU A 194 -16.72 11.17 -3.11
CA LEU A 194 -16.78 12.61 -2.80
C LEU A 194 -16.72 13.49 -4.05
N LEU A 195 -15.86 13.17 -5.01
CA LEU A 195 -15.73 13.89 -6.26
C LEU A 195 -17.01 13.76 -7.11
N THR A 196 -17.54 12.55 -7.25
CA THR A 196 -18.76 12.25 -8.00
C THR A 196 -19.99 12.95 -7.40
N ASP A 197 -20.13 12.92 -6.06
CA ASP A 197 -21.21 13.63 -5.33
C ASP A 197 -21.15 15.16 -5.55
N ARG A 198 -19.98 15.69 -5.90
CA ARG A 198 -19.77 17.11 -6.23
C ARG A 198 -19.84 17.40 -7.74
N GLY A 199 -20.31 16.42 -8.54
CA GLY A 199 -20.48 16.57 -9.99
C GLY A 199 -19.18 16.50 -10.78
N ARG A 200 -18.07 16.05 -10.18
CA ARG A 200 -16.77 15.90 -10.87
C ARG A 200 -16.68 14.52 -11.55
N ARG A 201 -16.06 14.48 -12.71
CA ARG A 201 -15.76 13.22 -13.38
C ARG A 201 -14.54 12.59 -12.70
N ALA A 202 -14.76 11.53 -11.92
CA ALA A 202 -13.72 10.83 -11.19
C ALA A 202 -13.78 9.33 -11.45
N ILE A 203 -12.60 8.75 -11.63
CA ILE A 203 -12.40 7.31 -11.84
C ILE A 203 -11.25 6.85 -10.97
N ARG A 204 -11.20 5.58 -10.65
CA ARG A 204 -10.15 5.00 -9.82
C ARG A 204 -9.09 4.31 -10.67
N LEU A 205 -7.81 4.51 -10.36
CA LEU A 205 -6.76 3.62 -10.83
C LEU A 205 -6.93 2.27 -10.14
N ASN A 206 -7.02 1.18 -10.90
CA ASN A 206 -7.19 -0.17 -10.37
C ASN A 206 -6.03 -0.59 -9.46
N ASP A 207 -4.82 -0.18 -9.83
CA ASP A 207 -3.62 -0.36 -9.03
C ASP A 207 -3.42 0.80 -8.03
N GLY A 208 -2.40 0.67 -7.16
CA GLY A 208 -1.89 1.76 -6.35
C GLY A 208 -0.37 1.83 -6.39
N MET A 209 0.21 2.58 -5.47
CA MET A 209 1.67 2.78 -5.45
C MET A 209 2.47 1.50 -5.24
N LEU A 210 1.91 0.50 -4.53
CA LEU A 210 2.58 -0.79 -4.37
C LEU A 210 2.72 -1.49 -5.74
N GLU A 211 1.64 -1.66 -6.47
CA GLU A 211 1.61 -2.32 -7.77
C GLU A 211 2.38 -1.51 -8.83
N TRP A 212 2.32 -0.16 -8.74
CA TRP A 212 3.06 0.76 -9.60
C TRP A 212 4.57 0.57 -9.47
N ARG A 213 5.08 0.51 -8.23
CA ARG A 213 6.51 0.25 -7.96
C ARG A 213 6.94 -1.15 -8.36
N LEU A 214 6.13 -2.16 -8.08
CA LEU A 214 6.42 -3.55 -8.47
C LEU A 214 6.46 -3.77 -9.99
N ALA A 215 5.80 -2.88 -10.74
CA ALA A 215 5.88 -2.86 -12.20
C ALA A 215 7.02 -1.97 -12.72
N GLU A 216 7.92 -1.52 -11.84
CA GLU A 216 9.09 -0.68 -12.18
C GLU A 216 8.72 0.62 -12.93
N MET A 217 7.51 1.15 -12.66
CA MET A 217 7.03 2.37 -13.29
C MET A 217 7.73 3.59 -12.71
N PRO A 218 7.84 4.70 -13.48
CA PRO A 218 8.48 5.93 -13.00
C PRO A 218 7.85 6.44 -11.71
N VAL A 219 8.71 6.83 -10.76
CA VAL A 219 8.32 7.38 -9.45
C VAL A 219 9.11 8.65 -9.21
N HIS A 220 8.42 9.73 -8.85
CA HIS A 220 9.04 10.94 -8.33
C HIS A 220 9.02 10.92 -6.79
N THR A 221 10.00 11.56 -6.17
CA THR A 221 10.13 11.71 -4.71
C THR A 221 10.36 13.18 -4.36
N GLY A 222 9.99 13.57 -3.14
CA GLY A 222 10.09 14.96 -2.68
C GLY A 222 9.01 15.84 -3.32
N GLU A 223 9.14 17.13 -3.18
CA GLU A 223 8.31 18.26 -3.62
C GLU A 223 6.80 18.02 -3.81
N LEU A 224 6.01 18.91 -3.20
CA LEU A 224 4.58 19.06 -3.52
C LEU A 224 4.50 19.84 -4.83
N ALA A 225 3.78 19.29 -5.81
CA ALA A 225 3.50 19.95 -7.08
C ALA A 225 2.52 21.12 -6.87
#